data_27b2c1ae9b5d986a6f677f2e625f18c7
#
_entry.id   27b2c1ae9b5d986a6f677f2e625f18c7
#
_cell.length_a   1.000
_cell.length_b   1.000
_cell.length_c   1.000
_cell.angle_alpha   90.00
_cell.angle_beta   90.00
_cell.angle_gamma   90.00
#
_symmetry.space_group_name_H-M   'P 1'
#
loop_
_entity.id
_entity.type
_entity.pdbx_description
1 polymer ?
#
loop_
_entity_poly.entity_id
_entity_poly.type
_entity_poly.pdbx_seq_one_letter_code
_entity_poly.pdbx_strand_id
1 'polypeptide(L)'
;MHVESLYVFGAKLFIGTFSNGVFVLDGPEGQIHSLNDRIPHVPIRSFARTKDNLLLVGADGAGVFCMDVATGELLNHYMNNGDDDKSLSGNTVSDICVDESGVVWIGTSTNGISYLDSEMPDVYRIRHERNNDNSLKSDHVNVMFQDSEGDYWYGTNNGVRL
;
A
#
# COMPACT_ATOMS: atom_id res chain seq x y z
N MET A 1 -9.24 8.87 -18.63
CA MET A 1 -8.44 8.33 -17.50
C MET A 1 -9.29 8.43 -16.24
N HIS A 2 -9.49 7.31 -15.54
CA HIS A 2 -10.21 7.30 -14.26
C HIS A 2 -9.18 7.28 -13.14
N VAL A 3 -9.08 8.36 -12.35
CA VAL A 3 -8.14 8.52 -11.25
C VAL A 3 -8.71 7.87 -9.99
N GLU A 4 -7.91 7.04 -9.33
CA GLU A 4 -8.25 6.34 -8.08
C GLU A 4 -7.49 6.92 -6.87
N SER A 5 -6.22 7.29 -7.08
CA SER A 5 -5.37 7.78 -6.00
C SER A 5 -4.42 8.85 -6.48
N LEU A 6 -4.06 9.77 -5.58
CA LEU A 6 -3.12 10.87 -5.82
C LEU A 6 -2.12 10.93 -4.67
N TYR A 7 -0.86 11.16 -4.99
CA TYR A 7 0.19 11.29 -3.98
C TYR A 7 1.24 12.32 -4.39
N VAL A 8 1.51 13.28 -3.50
CA VAL A 8 2.57 14.28 -3.72
C VAL A 8 3.85 13.79 -3.05
N PHE A 9 4.93 13.69 -3.82
CA PHE A 9 6.25 13.35 -3.32
C PHE A 9 7.28 14.37 -3.84
N GLY A 10 7.74 15.26 -2.96
CA GLY A 10 8.56 16.39 -3.36
C GLY A 10 7.82 17.32 -4.34
N ALA A 11 8.40 17.55 -5.52
CA ALA A 11 7.78 18.33 -6.59
C ALA A 11 6.94 17.48 -7.58
N LYS A 12 6.86 16.16 -7.36
CA LYS A 12 6.15 15.23 -8.25
C LYS A 12 4.76 14.91 -7.72
N LEU A 13 3.79 14.81 -8.63
CA LEU A 13 2.46 14.27 -8.35
C LEU A 13 2.33 12.90 -9.02
N PHE A 14 2.18 11.86 -8.21
CA PHE A 14 1.87 10.50 -8.65
C PHE A 14 0.36 10.34 -8.78
N ILE A 15 -0.08 9.78 -9.89
CA ILE A 15 -1.48 9.62 -10.25
C ILE A 15 -1.74 8.13 -10.50
N GLY A 16 -2.43 7.49 -9.57
CA GLY A 16 -2.91 6.12 -9.70
C GLY A 16 -4.24 6.09 -10.43
N THR A 17 -4.38 5.18 -11.37
CA THR A 17 -5.58 5.06 -12.20
C THR A 17 -6.23 3.69 -12.04
N PHE A 18 -7.49 3.59 -12.47
CA PHE A 18 -8.25 2.34 -12.43
C PHE A 18 -7.73 1.29 -13.42
N SER A 19 -7.27 1.68 -14.62
CA SER A 19 -6.95 0.73 -15.69
C SER A 19 -5.72 1.09 -16.51
N ASN A 20 -5.00 2.15 -16.15
CA ASN A 20 -3.88 2.65 -16.94
C ASN A 20 -2.57 2.73 -16.12
N GLY A 21 -2.52 2.06 -14.95
CA GLY A 21 -1.35 2.06 -14.08
C GLY A 21 -1.05 3.43 -13.45
N VAL A 22 0.22 3.79 -13.37
CA VAL A 22 0.72 5.01 -12.73
C VAL A 22 1.21 6.04 -13.74
N PHE A 23 0.84 7.29 -13.51
CA PHE A 23 1.39 8.46 -14.19
C PHE A 23 2.07 9.39 -13.20
N VAL A 24 3.03 10.16 -13.68
CA VAL A 24 3.76 11.18 -12.90
C VAL A 24 3.71 12.51 -13.61
N LEU A 25 3.38 13.56 -12.86
CA LEU A 25 3.52 14.94 -13.26
C LEU A 25 4.71 15.55 -12.53
N ASP A 26 5.72 16.00 -13.29
CA ASP A 26 6.94 16.62 -12.76
C ASP A 26 6.75 18.13 -12.56
N GLY A 27 6.23 18.51 -11.39
CA GLY A 27 5.91 19.88 -11.05
C GLY A 27 4.64 20.43 -11.74
N PRO A 28 4.18 21.62 -11.36
CA PRO A 28 2.87 22.14 -11.80
C PRO A 28 2.79 22.48 -13.30
N GLU A 29 3.93 22.74 -13.94
CA GLU A 29 4.02 23.03 -15.39
C GLU A 29 4.72 21.90 -16.16
N GLY A 30 4.97 20.76 -15.51
CA GLY A 30 5.66 19.62 -16.07
C GLY A 30 4.80 18.81 -17.05
N GLN A 31 5.43 17.83 -17.67
CA GLN A 31 4.73 16.87 -18.53
C GLN A 31 4.30 15.64 -17.71
N ILE A 32 3.14 15.10 -18.07
CA ILE A 32 2.69 13.82 -17.53
C ILE A 32 3.34 12.70 -18.35
N HIS A 33 4.00 11.78 -17.65
CA HIS A 33 4.56 10.57 -18.24
C HIS A 33 4.10 9.32 -17.49
N SER A 34 4.17 8.17 -18.15
CA SER A 34 3.73 6.88 -17.59
C SER A 34 4.90 6.15 -16.96
N LEU A 35 4.62 5.41 -15.86
CA LEU A 35 5.53 4.43 -15.26
C LEU A 35 5.17 2.98 -15.61
N ASN A 36 4.33 2.78 -16.63
CA ASN A 36 3.77 1.45 -16.95
C ASN A 36 4.77 0.43 -17.49
N ASP A 37 5.97 0.85 -17.84
CA ASP A 37 7.07 -0.09 -18.17
C ASP A 37 7.52 -0.90 -16.93
N ARG A 38 7.17 -0.43 -15.72
CA ARG A 38 7.56 -1.01 -14.43
C ARG A 38 6.38 -1.49 -13.59
N ILE A 39 5.22 -0.86 -13.76
CA ILE A 39 3.99 -1.14 -13.02
C ILE A 39 2.90 -1.50 -14.02
N PRO A 40 2.22 -2.65 -13.87
CA PRO A 40 1.21 -3.10 -14.83
C PRO A 40 -0.02 -2.18 -14.86
N HIS A 41 -0.84 -2.34 -15.90
CA HIS A 41 -2.11 -1.61 -16.09
C HIS A 41 -3.22 -2.19 -15.21
N VAL A 42 -3.08 -2.06 -13.91
CA VAL A 42 -4.04 -2.49 -12.88
C VAL A 42 -4.51 -1.30 -12.06
N PRO A 43 -5.61 -1.41 -11.30
CA PRO A 43 -6.05 -0.33 -10.42
C PRO A 43 -4.98 -0.03 -9.35
N ILE A 44 -4.59 1.23 -9.24
CA ILE A 44 -3.64 1.72 -8.24
C ILE A 44 -4.43 2.39 -7.12
N ARG A 45 -4.48 1.73 -5.97
CA ARG A 45 -5.34 2.10 -4.86
C ARG A 45 -4.71 3.08 -3.89
N SER A 46 -3.42 2.90 -3.61
CA SER A 46 -2.74 3.68 -2.57
C SER A 46 -1.28 3.91 -2.89
N PHE A 47 -0.76 5.01 -2.35
CA PHE A 47 0.66 5.33 -2.33
C PHE A 47 1.09 5.65 -0.90
N ALA A 48 2.32 5.29 -0.55
CA ALA A 48 2.93 5.70 0.70
C ALA A 48 4.43 5.97 0.52
N ARG A 49 5.02 6.69 1.47
CA ARG A 49 6.44 7.00 1.48
C ARG A 49 7.09 6.33 2.68
N THR A 50 8.17 5.60 2.46
CA THR A 50 8.99 5.06 3.55
C THR A 50 9.89 6.15 4.15
N LYS A 51 10.47 5.90 5.33
CA LYS A 51 11.46 6.79 5.95
C LYS A 51 12.71 6.99 5.09
N ASP A 52 13.08 5.99 4.30
CA ASP A 52 14.21 6.01 3.36
C ASP A 52 13.89 6.71 2.04
N ASN A 53 12.77 7.43 1.98
CA ASN A 53 12.30 8.16 0.80
C ASN A 53 11.97 7.28 -0.41
N LEU A 54 11.60 6.03 -0.19
CA LEU A 54 11.07 5.16 -1.24
C LEU A 54 9.56 5.36 -1.39
N LEU A 55 9.07 5.21 -2.62
CA LEU A 55 7.64 5.22 -2.93
C LEU A 55 7.11 3.79 -2.95
N LEU A 56 6.09 3.54 -2.14
CA LEU A 56 5.28 2.33 -2.19
C LEU A 56 4.04 2.57 -3.03
N VAL A 57 3.73 1.64 -3.93
CA VAL A 57 2.58 1.68 -4.83
C VAL A 57 1.73 0.45 -4.61
N GLY A 58 0.56 0.62 -4.04
CA GLY A 58 -0.41 -0.45 -3.79
C GLY A 58 -1.30 -0.69 -5.00
N ALA A 59 -1.24 -1.91 -5.52
CA ALA A 59 -1.93 -2.32 -6.72
C ALA A 59 -2.98 -3.41 -6.44
N ASP A 60 -4.16 -3.24 -7.00
CA ASP A 60 -5.26 -4.21 -6.88
C ASP A 60 -4.96 -5.45 -7.75
N GLY A 61 -4.70 -6.56 -7.09
CA GLY A 61 -4.35 -7.83 -7.74
C GLY A 61 -2.87 -8.01 -8.06
N ALA A 62 -2.00 -6.99 -7.83
CA ALA A 62 -0.57 -7.05 -8.15
C ALA A 62 0.36 -6.75 -6.97
N GLY A 63 -0.16 -6.67 -5.74
CA GLY A 63 0.65 -6.46 -4.54
C GLY A 63 1.21 -5.04 -4.39
N VAL A 64 2.43 -4.90 -3.88
CA VAL A 64 3.08 -3.62 -3.60
C VAL A 64 4.39 -3.50 -4.36
N PHE A 65 4.54 -2.42 -5.13
CA PHE A 65 5.79 -2.05 -5.79
C PHE A 65 6.54 -1.04 -4.92
N CYS A 66 7.85 -1.22 -4.75
CA CYS A 66 8.73 -0.32 -4.04
C CYS A 66 9.71 0.32 -5.02
N MET A 67 9.69 1.64 -5.13
CA MET A 67 10.45 2.40 -6.13
C MET A 67 11.32 3.48 -5.50
N ASP A 68 12.49 3.67 -6.07
CA ASP A 68 13.28 4.89 -5.86
C ASP A 68 12.70 6.01 -6.72
N VAL A 69 12.24 7.09 -6.08
CA VAL A 69 11.61 8.23 -6.77
C VAL A 69 12.62 9.06 -7.56
N ALA A 70 13.89 9.10 -7.13
CA ALA A 70 14.92 9.92 -7.78
C ALA A 70 15.37 9.30 -9.10
N THR A 71 15.55 7.97 -9.12
CA THR A 71 16.00 7.22 -10.31
C THR A 71 14.84 6.64 -11.12
N GLY A 72 13.66 6.50 -10.50
CA GLY A 72 12.51 5.79 -11.04
C GLY A 72 12.71 4.27 -11.11
N GLU A 73 13.72 3.73 -10.42
CA GLU A 73 14.02 2.30 -10.41
C GLU A 73 13.05 1.53 -9.54
N LEU A 74 12.59 0.37 -10.02
CA LEU A 74 11.86 -0.59 -9.22
C LEU A 74 12.86 -1.40 -8.38
N LEU A 75 12.83 -1.20 -7.05
CA LEU A 75 13.75 -1.85 -6.13
C LEU A 75 13.22 -3.18 -5.61
N ASN A 76 11.90 -3.26 -5.38
CA ASN A 76 11.28 -4.49 -4.89
C ASN A 76 9.81 -4.58 -5.34
N HIS A 77 9.30 -5.82 -5.37
CA HIS A 77 7.90 -6.13 -5.65
C HIS A 77 7.41 -7.19 -4.66
N TYR A 78 6.60 -6.74 -3.70
CA TYR A 78 6.03 -7.62 -2.69
C TYR A 78 4.72 -8.22 -3.18
N MET A 79 4.65 -9.54 -3.15
CA MET A 79 3.46 -10.30 -3.54
C MET A 79 3.13 -11.39 -2.51
N ASN A 80 1.89 -11.86 -2.54
CA ASN A 80 1.53 -13.09 -1.85
C ASN A 80 2.18 -14.29 -2.54
N ASN A 81 2.81 -15.13 -1.75
CA ASN A 81 3.21 -16.48 -2.11
C ASN A 81 2.52 -17.44 -1.13
N GLY A 82 1.64 -18.29 -1.62
CA GLY A 82 0.84 -19.20 -0.79
C GLY A 82 1.67 -20.19 0.03
N ASP A 83 2.90 -20.47 -0.41
CA ASP A 83 3.83 -21.38 0.23
C ASP A 83 4.80 -20.68 1.20
N ASP A 84 4.69 -19.36 1.34
CA ASP A 84 5.56 -18.54 2.20
C ASP A 84 4.72 -17.65 3.13
N ASP A 85 4.69 -18.01 4.40
CA ASP A 85 3.98 -17.25 5.43
C ASP A 85 4.58 -15.84 5.70
N LYS A 86 5.78 -15.58 5.21
CA LYS A 86 6.49 -14.29 5.30
C LYS A 86 6.23 -13.39 4.08
N SER A 87 5.37 -13.80 3.15
CA SER A 87 4.91 -13.01 2.02
C SER A 87 3.66 -12.20 2.38
N LEU A 88 3.18 -11.31 1.49
CA LEU A 88 1.94 -10.57 1.72
C LEU A 88 0.76 -11.50 1.99
N SER A 89 -0.21 -11.05 2.78
CA SER A 89 -1.45 -11.81 3.05
C SER A 89 -2.30 -11.99 1.78
N GLY A 90 -2.20 -11.05 0.82
CA GLY A 90 -2.90 -11.10 -0.46
C GLY A 90 -2.38 -10.04 -1.43
N ASN A 91 -2.70 -10.19 -2.73
CA ASN A 91 -2.26 -9.26 -3.78
C ASN A 91 -3.25 -8.13 -4.07
N THR A 92 -4.47 -8.20 -3.55
CA THR A 92 -5.51 -7.18 -3.74
C THR A 92 -5.34 -6.09 -2.69
N VAL A 93 -4.34 -5.22 -2.89
CA VAL A 93 -4.04 -4.13 -1.97
C VAL A 93 -5.11 -3.05 -2.06
N SER A 94 -5.65 -2.65 -0.92
CA SER A 94 -6.64 -1.57 -0.80
C SER A 94 -6.04 -0.29 -0.26
N ASP A 95 -5.10 -0.41 0.69
CA ASP A 95 -4.46 0.76 1.29
C ASP A 95 -3.07 0.43 1.82
N ILE A 96 -2.21 1.47 1.93
CA ILE A 96 -0.87 1.41 2.54
C ILE A 96 -0.71 2.59 3.48
N CYS A 97 -0.27 2.33 4.69
CA CYS A 97 0.09 3.35 5.67
C CYS A 97 1.52 3.09 6.16
N VAL A 98 2.31 4.16 6.32
CA VAL A 98 3.61 4.11 6.98
C VAL A 98 3.50 4.89 8.27
N ASP A 99 3.75 4.24 9.39
CA ASP A 99 3.63 4.85 10.70
C ASP A 99 4.84 5.70 11.11
N GLU A 100 4.76 6.35 12.26
CA GLU A 100 5.82 7.21 12.77
C GLU A 100 7.11 6.43 13.10
N SER A 101 7.03 5.14 13.42
CA SER A 101 8.20 4.28 13.63
C SER A 101 8.84 3.81 12.32
N GLY A 102 8.09 3.86 11.21
CA GLY A 102 8.52 3.46 9.86
C GLY A 102 8.03 2.08 9.45
N VAL A 103 7.20 1.45 10.27
CA VAL A 103 6.52 0.21 9.89
C VAL A 103 5.54 0.48 8.77
N VAL A 104 5.59 -0.36 7.75
CA VAL A 104 4.69 -0.31 6.58
C VAL A 104 3.51 -1.24 6.83
N TRP A 105 2.30 -0.70 6.86
CA TRP A 105 1.06 -1.42 7.01
C TRP A 105 0.34 -1.52 5.66
N ILE A 106 -0.07 -2.72 5.27
CA ILE A 106 -0.67 -3.01 3.96
C ILE A 106 -2.01 -3.71 4.19
N GLY A 107 -3.10 -2.99 3.93
CA GLY A 107 -4.46 -3.52 3.97
C GLY A 107 -4.82 -4.21 2.66
N THR A 108 -5.49 -5.35 2.75
CA THR A 108 -5.97 -6.10 1.60
C THR A 108 -7.49 -6.23 1.60
N SER A 109 -8.08 -6.38 0.42
CA SER A 109 -9.53 -6.47 0.27
C SER A 109 -10.14 -7.79 0.78
N THR A 110 -9.34 -8.82 1.07
CA THR A 110 -9.88 -10.14 1.43
C THR A 110 -9.03 -10.94 2.43
N ASN A 111 -7.82 -10.49 2.75
CA ASN A 111 -6.85 -11.31 3.47
C ASN A 111 -6.28 -10.62 4.73
N GLY A 112 -6.97 -9.58 5.23
CA GLY A 112 -6.55 -8.83 6.41
C GLY A 112 -5.41 -7.87 6.13
N ILE A 113 -4.50 -7.73 7.10
CA ILE A 113 -3.39 -6.79 7.08
C ILE A 113 -2.06 -7.55 7.06
N SER A 114 -1.12 -7.04 6.27
CA SER A 114 0.31 -7.37 6.37
C SER A 114 1.06 -6.17 6.89
N TYR A 115 2.11 -6.39 7.67
CA TYR A 115 3.03 -5.31 8.01
C TYR A 115 4.49 -5.74 7.84
N LEU A 116 5.33 -4.78 7.43
CA LEU A 116 6.77 -4.93 7.27
C LEU A 116 7.46 -3.93 8.20
N ASP A 117 8.34 -4.44 9.04
CA ASP A 117 9.23 -3.64 9.86
C ASP A 117 10.62 -3.65 9.21
N SER A 118 11.25 -2.47 9.07
CA SER A 118 12.59 -2.36 8.49
C SER A 118 13.67 -3.06 9.33
N GLU A 119 13.42 -3.26 10.63
CA GLU A 119 14.31 -3.98 11.54
C GLU A 119 14.06 -5.49 11.53
N MET A 120 12.92 -5.94 11.00
CA MET A 120 12.54 -7.34 10.89
C MET A 120 12.27 -7.67 9.41
N PRO A 121 13.07 -8.55 8.77
CA PRO A 121 12.96 -8.83 7.33
C PRO A 121 11.68 -9.58 6.93
N ASP A 122 10.86 -9.98 7.90
CA ASP A 122 9.69 -10.82 7.70
C ASP A 122 8.41 -9.99 7.57
N VAL A 123 7.47 -10.44 6.74
CA VAL A 123 6.11 -9.90 6.68
C VAL A 123 5.24 -10.59 7.72
N TYR A 124 4.56 -9.81 8.54
CA TYR A 124 3.60 -10.32 9.52
C TYR A 124 2.17 -10.10 9.03
N ARG A 125 1.23 -10.92 9.52
CA ARG A 125 -0.17 -10.92 9.08
C ARG A 125 -1.12 -10.78 10.26
N ILE A 126 -2.12 -9.89 10.15
CA ILE A 126 -3.22 -9.71 11.09
C ILE A 126 -4.52 -10.03 10.36
N ARG A 127 -5.35 -10.89 10.93
CA ARG A 127 -6.59 -11.39 10.33
C ARG A 127 -7.75 -11.37 11.32
N HIS A 128 -8.95 -11.53 10.78
CA HIS A 128 -10.13 -11.81 11.59
C HIS A 128 -10.05 -13.23 12.18
N GLU A 129 -10.27 -13.33 13.48
CA GLU A 129 -10.35 -14.60 14.20
C GLU A 129 -11.75 -14.76 14.80
N ARG A 130 -12.39 -15.91 14.52
CA ARG A 130 -13.71 -16.21 15.07
C ARG A 130 -13.61 -16.33 16.60
N ASN A 131 -14.51 -15.64 17.31
CA ASN A 131 -14.57 -15.60 18.78
C ASN A 131 -13.38 -14.88 19.46
N ASN A 132 -12.63 -14.08 18.74
CA ASN A 132 -11.61 -13.19 19.27
C ASN A 132 -12.00 -11.74 19.04
N ASP A 133 -12.56 -11.09 20.08
CA ASP A 133 -12.96 -9.69 19.99
C ASP A 133 -11.79 -8.72 19.81
N ASN A 134 -10.55 -9.17 20.01
CA ASN A 134 -9.34 -8.40 19.83
C ASN A 134 -8.72 -8.57 18.43
N SER A 135 -9.33 -9.37 17.54
CA SER A 135 -8.91 -9.49 16.14
C SER A 135 -9.61 -8.47 15.24
N LEU A 136 -9.24 -8.39 13.97
CA LEU A 136 -9.97 -7.59 12.98
C LEU A 136 -11.45 -7.99 12.94
N LYS A 137 -12.33 -7.04 12.68
CA LYS A 137 -13.78 -7.30 12.52
C LYS A 137 -14.10 -7.99 11.18
N SER A 138 -13.22 -7.87 10.20
CA SER A 138 -13.28 -8.53 8.89
C SER A 138 -11.88 -8.51 8.25
N ASP A 139 -11.57 -9.51 7.44
CA ASP A 139 -10.36 -9.54 6.59
C ASP A 139 -10.44 -8.58 5.39
N HIS A 140 -11.60 -7.96 5.16
CA HIS A 140 -11.77 -6.95 4.13
C HIS A 140 -11.45 -5.56 4.71
N VAL A 141 -10.21 -5.14 4.54
CA VAL A 141 -9.70 -3.83 4.99
C VAL A 141 -9.85 -2.82 3.85
N ASN A 142 -10.45 -1.68 4.14
CA ASN A 142 -10.68 -0.60 3.17
C ASN A 142 -9.69 0.55 3.34
N VAL A 143 -9.37 0.90 4.59
CA VAL A 143 -8.54 2.05 4.94
C VAL A 143 -7.82 1.80 6.26
N MET A 144 -6.63 2.36 6.40
CA MET A 144 -5.84 2.35 7.63
C MET A 144 -5.37 3.76 7.96
N PHE A 145 -5.28 4.06 9.24
CA PHE A 145 -4.90 5.37 9.71
C PHE A 145 -4.22 5.26 11.08
N GLN A 146 -3.14 6.02 11.30
CA GLN A 146 -2.56 6.25 12.61
C GLN A 146 -2.94 7.67 13.06
N ASP A 147 -3.51 7.81 14.25
CA ASP A 147 -3.87 9.12 14.78
C ASP A 147 -2.70 9.82 15.48
N SER A 148 -2.93 11.03 15.97
CA SER A 148 -1.90 11.84 16.65
C SER A 148 -1.49 11.31 18.03
N GLU A 149 -2.22 10.35 18.58
CA GLU A 149 -1.89 9.66 19.84
C GLU A 149 -1.06 8.40 19.60
N GLY A 150 -0.88 8.01 18.30
CA GLY A 150 -0.13 6.84 17.87
C GLY A 150 -0.98 5.58 17.75
N ASP A 151 -2.29 5.68 17.94
CA ASP A 151 -3.22 4.56 17.84
C ASP A 151 -3.55 4.22 16.38
N TYR A 152 -3.76 2.92 16.09
CA TYR A 152 -4.04 2.43 14.74
C TYR A 152 -5.51 2.14 14.54
N TRP A 153 -6.10 2.74 13.53
CA TRP A 153 -7.50 2.57 13.15
C TRP A 153 -7.61 1.79 11.85
N TYR A 154 -8.38 0.72 11.85
CA TYR A 154 -8.62 -0.14 10.70
C TYR A 154 -10.10 -0.10 10.33
N GLY A 155 -10.41 0.50 9.18
CA GLY A 155 -11.76 0.50 8.60
C GLY A 155 -11.97 -0.76 7.78
N THR A 156 -12.94 -1.58 8.17
CA THR A 156 -13.30 -2.83 7.49
C THR A 156 -14.75 -2.81 7.04
N ASN A 157 -15.19 -3.78 6.23
CA ASN A 157 -16.60 -3.93 5.85
C ASN A 157 -17.54 -4.17 7.03
N ASN A 158 -17.03 -4.64 8.17
CA ASN A 158 -17.80 -4.93 9.38
C ASN A 158 -17.55 -3.91 10.52
N GLY A 159 -17.10 -2.72 10.18
CA GLY A 159 -16.88 -1.62 11.12
C GLY A 159 -15.40 -1.27 11.30
N VAL A 160 -15.15 -0.37 12.27
CA VAL A 160 -13.83 0.16 12.60
C VAL A 160 -13.26 -0.58 13.80
N ARG A 161 -11.94 -0.76 13.81
CA ARG A 161 -11.18 -1.30 14.93
C ARG A 161 -10.04 -0.34 15.29
N LEU A 162 -9.82 -0.16 16.58
CA LEU A 162 -8.67 0.43 17.22
C LEU A 162 -7.70 -0.70 17.61
#